data_ab23b4c8084429f743368478bef1ddda
#
_entry.id   ab23b4c8084429f743368478bef1ddda
#
_cell.length_a   1.000
_cell.length_b   1.000
_cell.length_c   1.000
_cell.angle_alpha   90.00
_cell.angle_beta   90.00
_cell.angle_gamma   90.00
#
_symmetry.space_group_name_H-M   'P 1'
#
loop_
_entity.id
_entity.type
_entity.pdbx_description
1 polymer ?
#
loop_
_entity_poly.entity_id
_entity_poly.type
_entity_poly.pdbx_seq_one_letter_code
_entity_poly.pdbx_strand_id
1 'polypeptide(L)'
;MSINIEKLVNAIYSYYNEHAYKRINVEYLFTESGSYKFFVKYIMSSGDVVSTTKSPRPIDDEIEVISEYFDKTINTVERFNKFLIEIDNNKNFSEKHFWDEGKEKQDLLDYAEIFFQWANDRMMSMIFEYEKDNNLLLTQYDNDGDLEYLSSWDRGVFTFYINENNELEYKIVLIKDGVERVSEMPLKDYFIEGVLEHHKITNTELLDVWKPWNT
;
A
#
# COMPACT_ATOMS: atom_id res chain seq x y z
N MET A 1 -3.95 -4.25 -28.50
CA MET A 1 -5.42 -4.52 -28.43
C MET A 1 -6.08 -3.20 -28.09
N SER A 2 -7.09 -2.71 -28.83
CA SER A 2 -7.75 -1.45 -28.50
C SER A 2 -8.90 -1.71 -27.52
N ILE A 3 -8.95 -0.93 -26.46
CA ILE A 3 -10.06 -0.94 -25.51
C ILE A 3 -11.18 -0.02 -26.01
N ASN A 4 -12.43 -0.41 -25.83
CA ASN A 4 -13.57 0.48 -26.12
C ASN A 4 -14.04 1.14 -24.82
N ILE A 5 -13.74 2.43 -24.66
CA ILE A 5 -14.09 3.21 -23.46
C ILE A 5 -15.25 4.19 -23.69
N GLU A 6 -15.98 4.10 -24.82
CA GLU A 6 -17.09 5.05 -25.11
C GLU A 6 -18.17 5.08 -24.02
N LYS A 7 -18.54 3.92 -23.46
CA LYS A 7 -19.50 3.85 -22.35
C LYS A 7 -18.99 4.57 -21.13
N LEU A 8 -17.73 4.31 -20.76
CA LEU A 8 -17.06 4.96 -19.63
C LEU A 8 -16.99 6.48 -19.84
N VAL A 9 -16.60 6.95 -21.02
CA VAL A 9 -16.56 8.38 -21.33
C VAL A 9 -17.91 9.03 -21.19
N ASN A 10 -18.98 8.37 -21.69
CA ASN A 10 -20.34 8.86 -21.54
C ASN A 10 -20.79 8.92 -20.07
N ALA A 11 -20.46 7.90 -19.28
CA ALA A 11 -20.76 7.85 -17.86
C ALA A 11 -20.03 8.97 -17.09
N ILE A 12 -18.73 9.12 -17.32
CA ILE A 12 -17.91 10.20 -16.74
C ILE A 12 -18.49 11.56 -17.10
N TYR A 13 -18.72 11.81 -18.39
CA TYR A 13 -19.26 13.08 -18.84
C TYR A 13 -20.61 13.40 -18.19
N SER A 14 -21.51 12.43 -18.12
CA SER A 14 -22.85 12.63 -17.55
C SER A 14 -22.82 12.83 -16.04
N TYR A 15 -21.96 12.08 -15.35
CA TYR A 15 -21.88 12.08 -13.90
C TYR A 15 -21.09 13.26 -13.33
N TYR A 16 -20.00 13.66 -13.99
CA TYR A 16 -19.12 14.74 -13.55
C TYR A 16 -19.39 16.09 -14.22
N ASN A 17 -20.54 16.28 -14.86
CA ASN A 17 -20.91 17.52 -15.54
C ASN A 17 -21.50 18.56 -14.57
N GLU A 18 -20.74 18.97 -13.56
CA GLU A 18 -21.19 19.88 -12.49
C GLU A 18 -20.68 21.32 -12.62
N HIS A 19 -19.68 21.55 -13.46
CA HIS A 19 -18.99 22.83 -13.56
C HIS A 19 -18.86 23.30 -15.01
N ALA A 20 -18.74 24.61 -15.20
CA ALA A 20 -18.37 25.17 -16.49
C ALA A 20 -16.86 24.93 -16.74
N TYR A 21 -16.51 23.74 -17.19
CA TYR A 21 -15.14 23.34 -17.48
C TYR A 21 -14.84 23.40 -18.98
N LYS A 22 -13.56 23.50 -19.31
CA LYS A 22 -13.04 23.32 -20.67
C LYS A 22 -12.82 21.84 -20.98
N ARG A 23 -12.41 21.05 -19.94
CA ARG A 23 -12.05 19.65 -20.08
C ARG A 23 -12.15 18.93 -18.74
N ILE A 24 -12.48 17.65 -18.77
CA ILE A 24 -12.36 16.72 -17.65
C ILE A 24 -11.12 15.86 -17.91
N ASN A 25 -10.22 15.77 -16.95
CA ASN A 25 -9.10 14.85 -16.97
C ASN A 25 -9.35 13.74 -15.95
N VAL A 26 -9.25 12.50 -16.40
CA VAL A 26 -9.39 11.31 -15.57
C VAL A 26 -8.08 10.55 -15.57
N GLU A 27 -7.65 10.14 -14.41
CA GLU A 27 -6.40 9.42 -14.21
C GLU A 27 -6.64 8.16 -13.39
N TYR A 28 -6.22 7.03 -13.90
CA TYR A 28 -6.09 5.77 -13.17
C TYR A 28 -4.61 5.51 -12.91
N LEU A 29 -4.31 5.18 -11.66
CA LEU A 29 -2.98 4.79 -11.21
C LEU A 29 -3.06 3.38 -10.65
N PHE A 30 -2.52 2.40 -11.35
CA PHE A 30 -2.51 0.99 -10.97
C PHE A 30 -1.25 0.63 -10.19
N THR A 31 -1.41 -0.25 -9.19
CA THR A 31 -0.30 -1.01 -8.60
C THR A 31 -0.11 -2.32 -9.37
N GLU A 32 1.00 -3.02 -9.19
CA GLU A 32 1.20 -4.36 -9.80
C GLU A 32 0.15 -5.38 -9.34
N SER A 33 -0.39 -5.24 -8.13
CA SER A 33 -1.44 -6.12 -7.61
C SER A 33 -2.82 -5.90 -8.25
N GLY A 34 -2.96 -4.95 -9.19
CA GLY A 34 -4.22 -4.61 -9.83
C GLY A 34 -5.09 -3.62 -9.06
N SER A 35 -4.69 -3.24 -7.85
CA SER A 35 -5.38 -2.16 -7.13
C SER A 35 -5.15 -0.83 -7.85
N TYR A 36 -6.15 0.04 -7.87
CA TYR A 36 -6.00 1.34 -8.53
C TYR A 36 -6.57 2.50 -7.72
N LYS A 37 -6.04 3.68 -8.01
CA LYS A 37 -6.58 4.98 -7.59
C LYS A 37 -7.21 5.66 -8.80
N PHE A 38 -8.38 6.25 -8.62
CA PHE A 38 -9.14 6.95 -9.65
C PHE A 38 -9.28 8.42 -9.28
N PHE A 39 -8.85 9.31 -10.15
CA PHE A 39 -8.89 10.75 -9.94
C PHE A 39 -9.60 11.43 -11.08
N VAL A 40 -10.45 12.42 -10.75
CA VAL A 40 -11.09 13.29 -11.73
C VAL A 40 -10.74 14.74 -11.41
N LYS A 41 -10.28 15.47 -12.43
CA LYS A 41 -9.92 16.88 -12.36
C LYS A 41 -10.61 17.65 -13.47
N TYR A 42 -11.14 18.80 -13.13
CA TYR A 42 -11.67 19.76 -14.10
C TYR A 42 -10.60 20.78 -14.48
N ILE A 43 -10.42 20.99 -15.78
CA ILE A 43 -9.64 22.11 -16.30
C ILE A 43 -10.63 23.21 -16.67
N MET A 44 -10.58 24.30 -15.93
CA MET A 44 -11.49 25.43 -16.12
C MET A 44 -11.08 26.26 -17.35
N SER A 45 -11.98 27.10 -17.86
CA SER A 45 -11.66 28.01 -18.97
C SER A 45 -10.59 29.04 -18.61
N SER A 46 -10.42 29.36 -17.32
CA SER A 46 -9.32 30.18 -16.80
C SER A 46 -7.95 29.48 -16.82
N GLY A 47 -7.92 28.15 -16.99
CA GLY A 47 -6.72 27.32 -16.87
C GLY A 47 -6.54 26.71 -15.47
N ASP A 48 -7.37 27.08 -14.51
CA ASP A 48 -7.33 26.49 -13.16
C ASP A 48 -7.68 25.01 -13.19
N VAL A 49 -7.06 24.24 -12.28
CA VAL A 49 -7.30 22.81 -12.10
C VAL A 49 -8.06 22.59 -10.79
N VAL A 50 -9.23 21.99 -10.87
CA VAL A 50 -10.09 21.70 -9.71
C VAL A 50 -10.28 20.19 -9.60
N SER A 51 -9.88 19.59 -8.49
CA SER A 51 -10.15 18.19 -8.19
C SER A 51 -11.55 18.01 -7.63
N THR A 52 -12.26 16.96 -8.05
CA THR A 52 -13.54 16.61 -7.43
C THR A 52 -13.34 15.64 -6.27
N THR A 53 -14.20 15.77 -5.26
CA THR A 53 -14.33 14.81 -4.15
C THR A 53 -15.54 13.88 -4.34
N LYS A 54 -16.25 14.01 -5.47
CA LYS A 54 -17.44 13.21 -5.79
C LYS A 54 -17.05 11.74 -5.93
N SER A 55 -17.76 10.89 -5.19
CA SER A 55 -17.53 9.43 -5.23
C SER A 55 -17.82 8.84 -6.61
N PRO A 56 -16.98 7.98 -7.17
CA PRO A 56 -17.23 7.32 -8.46
C PRO A 56 -18.29 6.20 -8.41
N ARG A 57 -18.72 5.76 -7.23
CA ARG A 57 -19.65 4.61 -7.06
C ARG A 57 -20.78 4.48 -8.06
N PRO A 58 -21.47 5.56 -8.48
CA PRO A 58 -22.57 5.46 -9.46
C PRO A 58 -22.15 5.03 -10.87
N ILE A 59 -20.85 5.01 -11.17
CA ILE A 59 -20.29 4.60 -12.46
C ILE A 59 -19.19 3.54 -12.31
N ASP A 60 -19.19 2.79 -11.19
CA ASP A 60 -18.16 1.77 -10.92
C ASP A 60 -18.13 0.67 -11.99
N ASP A 61 -19.28 0.24 -12.48
CA ASP A 61 -19.36 -0.78 -13.55
C ASP A 61 -18.68 -0.33 -14.85
N GLU A 62 -18.76 0.96 -15.19
CA GLU A 62 -18.10 1.51 -16.37
C GLU A 62 -16.60 1.74 -16.13
N ILE A 63 -16.23 2.05 -14.89
CA ILE A 63 -14.82 2.23 -14.48
C ILE A 63 -14.07 0.91 -14.56
N GLU A 64 -14.71 -0.21 -14.22
CA GLU A 64 -14.10 -1.54 -14.18
C GLU A 64 -13.51 -1.99 -15.53
N VAL A 65 -13.99 -1.48 -16.65
CA VAL A 65 -13.46 -1.81 -17.98
C VAL A 65 -11.95 -1.54 -18.12
N ILE A 66 -11.42 -0.53 -17.41
CA ILE A 66 -9.99 -0.22 -17.43
C ILE A 66 -9.22 -1.22 -16.57
N SER A 67 -9.79 -1.66 -15.43
CA SER A 67 -9.20 -2.70 -14.58
C SER A 67 -9.12 -4.03 -15.31
N GLU A 68 -10.19 -4.43 -16.01
CA GLU A 68 -10.16 -5.63 -16.84
C GLU A 68 -9.12 -5.56 -17.98
N TYR A 69 -8.90 -4.37 -18.53
CA TYR A 69 -7.89 -4.18 -19.58
C TYR A 69 -6.48 -4.26 -18.98
N PHE A 70 -6.27 -3.70 -17.80
CA PHE A 70 -5.03 -3.83 -17.05
C PHE A 70 -4.68 -5.31 -16.80
N ASP A 71 -5.60 -6.10 -16.27
CA ASP A 71 -5.40 -7.53 -15.98
C ASP A 71 -5.00 -8.34 -17.22
N LYS A 72 -5.53 -7.96 -18.38
CA LYS A 72 -5.21 -8.60 -19.66
C LYS A 72 -3.83 -8.22 -20.21
N THR A 73 -3.30 -7.07 -19.84
CA THR A 73 -2.09 -6.49 -20.44
C THR A 73 -0.89 -6.47 -19.49
N ILE A 74 -1.05 -6.61 -18.19
CA ILE A 74 0.03 -6.46 -17.21
C ILE A 74 1.26 -7.32 -17.50
N ASN A 75 1.06 -8.53 -18.02
CA ASN A 75 2.13 -9.46 -18.38
C ASN A 75 2.53 -9.40 -19.87
N THR A 76 2.23 -8.31 -20.56
CA THR A 76 2.51 -8.14 -22.00
C THR A 76 3.36 -6.89 -22.23
N VAL A 77 3.78 -6.69 -23.49
CA VAL A 77 4.48 -5.47 -23.91
C VAL A 77 3.56 -4.23 -23.91
N GLU A 78 2.25 -4.42 -23.87
CA GLU A 78 1.24 -3.36 -23.80
C GLU A 78 0.88 -2.98 -22.34
N ARG A 79 1.63 -3.47 -21.37
CA ARG A 79 1.39 -3.19 -19.95
C ARG A 79 1.38 -1.68 -19.67
N PHE A 80 0.58 -1.28 -18.71
CA PHE A 80 0.53 0.09 -18.22
C PHE A 80 0.27 0.11 -16.71
N ASN A 81 0.72 1.13 -16.02
CA ASN A 81 0.36 1.43 -14.65
C ASN A 81 -0.31 2.81 -14.53
N LYS A 82 -0.44 3.49 -15.68
CA LYS A 82 -1.09 4.79 -15.77
C LYS A 82 -1.99 4.84 -17.01
N PHE A 83 -3.28 5.19 -16.78
CA PHE A 83 -4.27 5.36 -17.84
C PHE A 83 -4.92 6.73 -17.69
N LEU A 84 -4.88 7.53 -18.76
CA LEU A 84 -5.35 8.90 -18.79
C LEU A 84 -6.47 9.03 -19.80
N ILE A 85 -7.55 9.73 -19.44
CA ILE A 85 -8.64 10.12 -20.34
C ILE A 85 -8.82 11.63 -20.24
N GLU A 86 -8.83 12.31 -21.36
CA GLU A 86 -9.22 13.70 -21.47
C GLU A 86 -10.54 13.81 -22.22
N ILE A 87 -11.53 14.49 -21.66
CA ILE A 87 -12.86 14.68 -22.26
C ILE A 87 -13.13 16.18 -22.35
N ASP A 88 -13.41 16.70 -23.54
CA ASP A 88 -13.78 18.10 -23.71
C ASP A 88 -15.28 18.35 -23.46
N ASN A 89 -15.68 19.61 -23.48
CA ASN A 89 -17.09 20.01 -23.28
C ASN A 89 -18.04 19.62 -24.44
N ASN A 90 -17.50 19.12 -25.55
CA ASN A 90 -18.26 18.56 -26.68
C ASN A 90 -18.28 17.02 -26.69
N LYS A 91 -17.82 16.39 -25.61
CA LYS A 91 -17.64 14.94 -25.48
C LYS A 91 -16.59 14.31 -26.38
N ASN A 92 -15.75 15.10 -27.07
CA ASN A 92 -14.61 14.51 -27.71
C ASN A 92 -13.62 14.05 -26.64
N PHE A 93 -13.01 12.91 -26.86
CA PHE A 93 -12.05 12.36 -25.89
C PHE A 93 -10.77 11.88 -26.55
N SER A 94 -9.73 11.84 -25.74
CA SER A 94 -8.49 11.15 -26.05
C SER A 94 -8.09 10.28 -24.86
N GLU A 95 -7.44 9.17 -25.15
CA GLU A 95 -6.90 8.27 -24.15
C GLU A 95 -5.40 8.08 -24.34
N LYS A 96 -4.71 7.83 -23.23
CA LYS A 96 -3.30 7.47 -23.25
C LYS A 96 -3.02 6.54 -22.07
N HIS A 97 -2.33 5.46 -22.34
CA HIS A 97 -1.85 4.56 -21.29
C HIS A 97 -0.38 4.22 -21.53
N PHE A 98 0.35 4.02 -20.44
CA PHE A 98 1.78 3.73 -20.49
C PHE A 98 2.28 3.21 -19.15
N TRP A 99 3.42 2.57 -19.17
CA TRP A 99 4.14 2.22 -17.95
C TRP A 99 4.96 3.43 -17.49
N ASP A 100 4.70 3.87 -16.25
CA ASP A 100 5.43 4.96 -15.59
C ASP A 100 6.40 4.32 -14.57
N GLU A 101 7.68 4.24 -14.91
CA GLU A 101 8.73 3.68 -14.06
C GLU A 101 8.93 4.48 -12.77
N GLY A 102 8.70 5.79 -12.82
CA GLY A 102 8.78 6.65 -11.64
C GLY A 102 7.70 6.31 -10.62
N LYS A 103 6.48 6.02 -11.10
CA LYS A 103 5.38 5.55 -10.26
C LYS A 103 5.67 4.17 -9.68
N GLU A 104 6.13 3.22 -10.50
CA GLU A 104 6.51 1.88 -10.05
C GLU A 104 7.51 1.96 -8.89
N LYS A 105 8.56 2.75 -9.06
CA LYS A 105 9.57 2.96 -8.01
C LYS A 105 8.99 3.61 -6.75
N GLN A 106 8.07 4.56 -6.89
CA GLN A 106 7.40 5.16 -5.73
C GLN A 106 6.50 4.16 -5.00
N ASP A 107 5.76 3.32 -5.72
CA ASP A 107 4.92 2.27 -5.11
C ASP A 107 5.79 1.27 -4.29
N LEU A 108 6.97 0.92 -4.78
CA LEU A 108 7.91 0.05 -4.05
C LEU A 108 8.47 0.74 -2.79
N LEU A 109 8.77 2.04 -2.86
CA LEU A 109 9.20 2.82 -1.70
C LEU A 109 8.09 2.89 -0.64
N ASP A 110 6.86 3.21 -1.06
CA ASP A 110 5.70 3.26 -0.18
C ASP A 110 5.47 1.90 0.50
N TYR A 111 5.59 0.80 -0.24
CA TYR A 111 5.53 -0.56 0.30
C TYR A 111 6.63 -0.80 1.34
N ALA A 112 7.87 -0.42 1.03
CA ALA A 112 9.00 -0.61 1.93
C ALA A 112 8.85 0.19 3.24
N GLU A 113 8.29 1.41 3.18
CA GLU A 113 8.01 2.23 4.37
C GLU A 113 6.89 1.64 5.24
N ILE A 114 5.78 1.23 4.61
CA ILE A 114 4.62 0.61 5.29
C ILE A 114 5.03 -0.69 5.99
N PHE A 115 5.97 -1.42 5.44
CA PHE A 115 6.46 -2.67 6.03
C PHE A 115 6.93 -2.50 7.47
N PHE A 116 7.66 -1.44 7.80
CA PHE A 116 8.17 -1.24 9.17
C PHE A 116 7.03 -1.03 10.18
N GLN A 117 5.99 -0.30 9.80
CA GLN A 117 4.82 -0.16 10.67
C GLN A 117 4.13 -1.52 10.85
N TRP A 118 3.90 -2.24 9.75
CA TRP A 118 3.33 -3.59 9.81
C TRP A 118 4.15 -4.53 10.67
N ALA A 119 5.48 -4.56 10.49
CA ALA A 119 6.39 -5.40 11.25
C ALA A 119 6.35 -5.07 12.75
N ASN A 120 6.37 -3.78 13.10
CA ASN A 120 6.27 -3.33 14.49
C ASN A 120 4.96 -3.80 15.12
N ASP A 121 3.82 -3.55 14.49
CA ASP A 121 2.50 -3.91 15.03
C ASP A 121 2.36 -5.42 15.21
N ARG A 122 2.87 -6.22 14.25
CA ARG A 122 2.85 -7.68 14.34
C ARG A 122 3.79 -8.21 15.43
N MET A 123 4.99 -7.66 15.54
CA MET A 123 5.92 -8.02 16.63
C MET A 123 5.33 -7.73 17.99
N MET A 124 4.74 -6.56 18.18
CA MET A 124 4.07 -6.19 19.45
C MET A 124 2.96 -7.18 19.80
N SER A 125 2.10 -7.52 18.85
CA SER A 125 1.01 -8.49 19.05
C SER A 125 1.55 -9.88 19.38
N MET A 126 2.53 -10.38 18.64
CA MET A 126 3.13 -11.71 18.87
C MET A 126 3.78 -11.82 20.23
N ILE A 127 4.52 -10.77 20.66
CA ILE A 127 5.16 -10.75 21.98
C ILE A 127 4.10 -10.78 23.08
N PHE A 128 3.06 -9.97 22.95
CA PHE A 128 1.97 -9.94 23.93
C PHE A 128 1.27 -11.30 24.06
N GLU A 129 0.93 -11.93 22.94
CA GLU A 129 0.34 -13.26 22.91
C GLU A 129 1.26 -14.30 23.57
N TYR A 130 2.54 -14.32 23.16
CA TYR A 130 3.53 -15.24 23.71
C TYR A 130 3.69 -15.08 25.22
N GLU A 131 3.82 -13.86 25.70
CA GLU A 131 3.97 -13.58 27.12
C GLU A 131 2.71 -13.94 27.93
N LYS A 132 1.52 -13.70 27.36
CA LYS A 132 0.25 -14.10 27.95
C LYS A 132 0.17 -15.62 28.09
N ASP A 133 0.48 -16.35 27.03
CA ASP A 133 0.39 -17.82 27.01
C ASP A 133 1.42 -18.48 27.94
N ASN A 134 2.55 -17.81 28.20
CA ASN A 134 3.61 -18.27 29.09
C ASN A 134 3.53 -17.69 30.51
N ASN A 135 2.47 -16.96 30.85
CA ASN A 135 2.26 -16.32 32.14
C ASN A 135 3.39 -15.32 32.53
N LEU A 136 3.93 -14.62 31.55
CA LEU A 136 4.99 -13.62 31.75
C LEU A 136 4.44 -12.19 31.90
N LEU A 137 3.19 -11.95 31.48
CA LEU A 137 2.54 -10.65 31.62
C LEU A 137 2.23 -10.36 33.09
N LEU A 138 2.38 -9.10 33.46
CA LEU A 138 1.86 -8.60 34.72
C LEU A 138 0.33 -8.52 34.63
N THR A 139 -0.33 -8.76 35.78
CA THR A 139 -1.77 -8.68 35.87
C THR A 139 -2.18 -7.75 36.99
N GLN A 140 -3.25 -7.02 36.79
CA GLN A 140 -3.93 -6.22 37.82
C GLN A 140 -5.44 -6.33 37.61
N TYR A 141 -6.21 -5.92 38.66
CA TYR A 141 -7.64 -5.74 38.50
C TYR A 141 -7.93 -4.26 38.30
N ASP A 142 -8.79 -3.96 37.35
CA ASP A 142 -9.28 -2.61 37.14
C ASP A 142 -10.28 -2.16 38.20
N ASN A 143 -10.86 -0.95 38.06
CA ASN A 143 -11.80 -0.40 39.00
C ASN A 143 -13.14 -1.15 39.07
N ASP A 144 -13.48 -1.90 38.01
CA ASP A 144 -14.70 -2.69 37.87
C ASP A 144 -14.50 -4.15 38.34
N GLY A 145 -13.25 -4.51 38.71
CA GLY A 145 -12.85 -5.83 39.16
C GLY A 145 -12.52 -6.82 38.05
N ASP A 146 -12.37 -6.34 36.83
CA ASP A 146 -11.97 -7.15 35.68
C ASP A 146 -10.44 -7.29 35.63
N LEU A 147 -9.97 -8.49 35.20
CA LEU A 147 -8.55 -8.80 35.09
C LEU A 147 -7.96 -8.08 33.88
N GLU A 148 -7.01 -7.20 34.14
CA GLU A 148 -6.25 -6.50 33.09
C GLU A 148 -4.83 -7.06 32.98
N TYR A 149 -4.36 -7.25 31.71
CA TYR A 149 -3.00 -7.66 31.42
C TYR A 149 -2.15 -6.43 31.09
N LEU A 150 -1.02 -6.30 31.78
CA LEU A 150 -0.07 -5.22 31.59
C LEU A 150 1.14 -5.71 30.80
N SER A 151 1.66 -4.85 29.92
CA SER A 151 2.92 -5.13 29.25
C SER A 151 4.07 -5.26 30.25
N SER A 152 4.85 -6.30 30.11
CA SER A 152 6.06 -6.55 30.92
C SER A 152 7.28 -5.77 30.44
N TRP A 153 7.13 -4.90 29.47
CA TRP A 153 8.17 -4.11 28.83
C TRP A 153 7.64 -2.76 28.34
N ASP A 154 8.53 -1.77 28.22
CA ASP A 154 8.22 -0.41 27.77
C ASP A 154 8.68 -0.22 26.31
N ARG A 155 9.74 -0.94 25.90
CA ARG A 155 10.35 -0.85 24.58
C ARG A 155 10.88 -2.21 24.15
N GLY A 156 10.73 -2.52 22.84
CA GLY A 156 11.38 -3.67 22.18
C GLY A 156 12.44 -3.21 21.20
N VAL A 157 13.52 -3.97 21.11
CA VAL A 157 14.52 -3.86 20.03
C VAL A 157 14.54 -5.17 19.28
N PHE A 158 14.21 -5.11 17.99
CA PHE A 158 14.14 -6.25 17.10
C PHE A 158 15.29 -6.18 16.11
N THR A 159 16.12 -7.19 16.08
CA THR A 159 17.22 -7.31 15.13
C THR A 159 16.95 -8.50 14.22
N PHE A 160 16.96 -8.25 12.93
CA PHE A 160 16.79 -9.28 11.90
C PHE A 160 18.07 -9.37 11.09
N TYR A 161 18.47 -10.57 10.76
CA TYR A 161 19.61 -10.88 9.93
C TYR A 161 19.26 -11.98 8.93
N ILE A 162 19.56 -11.78 7.67
CA ILE A 162 19.38 -12.78 6.62
C ILE A 162 20.73 -13.42 6.36
N ASN A 163 20.87 -14.70 6.65
CA ASN A 163 22.13 -15.42 6.47
C ASN A 163 22.37 -15.80 5.00
N GLU A 164 23.54 -16.38 4.72
CA GLU A 164 23.96 -16.80 3.38
C GLU A 164 23.04 -17.86 2.74
N ASN A 165 22.26 -18.58 3.55
CA ASN A 165 21.27 -19.55 3.09
C ASN A 165 19.88 -18.93 2.82
N ASN A 166 19.77 -17.58 2.89
CA ASN A 166 18.52 -16.84 2.81
C ASN A 166 17.50 -17.23 3.91
N GLU A 167 18.01 -17.54 5.10
CA GLU A 167 17.20 -17.84 6.27
C GLU A 167 17.22 -16.64 7.23
N LEU A 168 16.08 -16.36 7.87
CA LEU A 168 15.95 -15.29 8.84
C LEU A 168 16.48 -15.72 10.21
N GLU A 169 17.52 -15.04 10.69
CA GLU A 169 17.95 -15.06 12.08
C GLU A 169 17.46 -13.79 12.79
N TYR A 170 17.11 -13.90 14.06
CA TYR A 170 16.57 -12.75 14.78
C TYR A 170 16.94 -12.74 16.25
N LYS A 171 16.88 -11.55 16.84
CA LYS A 171 17.01 -11.32 18.27
C LYS A 171 15.97 -10.31 18.72
N ILE A 172 15.27 -10.65 19.79
CA ILE A 172 14.27 -9.78 20.42
C ILE A 172 14.77 -9.41 21.81
N VAL A 173 14.97 -8.12 22.05
CA VAL A 173 15.34 -7.59 23.37
C VAL A 173 14.22 -6.70 23.86
N LEU A 174 13.64 -7.05 25.01
CA LEU A 174 12.60 -6.30 25.67
C LEU A 174 13.20 -5.52 26.84
N ILE A 175 12.80 -4.28 27.00
CA ILE A 175 13.37 -3.35 27.96
C ILE A 175 12.26 -2.85 28.88
N LYS A 176 12.46 -2.99 30.19
CA LYS A 176 11.60 -2.46 31.25
C LYS A 176 12.44 -1.70 32.26
N ASP A 177 12.10 -0.42 32.49
CA ASP A 177 12.81 0.45 33.44
C ASP A 177 14.34 0.45 33.26
N GLY A 178 14.78 0.36 31.99
CA GLY A 178 16.20 0.28 31.62
C GLY A 178 16.85 -1.09 31.77
N VAL A 179 16.13 -2.11 32.22
CA VAL A 179 16.62 -3.49 32.32
C VAL A 179 16.26 -4.25 31.04
N GLU A 180 17.27 -4.87 30.44
CA GLU A 180 17.11 -5.65 29.19
C GLU A 180 16.89 -7.13 29.51
N ARG A 181 16.00 -7.76 28.74
CA ARG A 181 15.87 -9.22 28.68
C ARG A 181 15.69 -9.70 27.24
N VAL A 182 16.26 -10.81 26.91
CA VAL A 182 16.05 -11.47 25.60
C VAL A 182 14.76 -12.27 25.68
N SER A 183 13.91 -12.14 24.65
CA SER A 183 12.72 -12.96 24.47
C SER A 183 13.06 -14.14 23.56
N GLU A 184 12.63 -15.34 23.95
CA GLU A 184 12.76 -16.57 23.17
C GLU A 184 11.51 -16.87 22.33
N MET A 185 10.65 -15.87 22.11
CA MET A 185 9.45 -16.01 21.31
C MET A 185 9.79 -16.48 19.88
N PRO A 186 9.20 -17.57 19.39
CA PRO A 186 9.37 -17.98 18.00
C PRO A 186 8.55 -17.05 17.09
N LEU A 187 9.13 -16.67 15.95
CA LEU A 187 8.41 -15.94 14.91
C LEU A 187 7.43 -16.88 14.17
N LYS A 188 6.28 -16.34 13.81
CA LYS A 188 5.29 -17.05 12.99
C LYS A 188 5.71 -17.04 11.51
N ASP A 189 5.39 -18.10 10.76
CA ASP A 189 5.80 -18.29 9.37
C ASP A 189 5.44 -17.10 8.48
N TYR A 190 4.22 -16.57 8.58
CA TYR A 190 3.78 -15.41 7.81
C TYR A 190 4.64 -14.16 8.03
N PHE A 191 5.19 -14.01 9.24
CA PHE A 191 6.05 -12.88 9.57
C PHE A 191 7.45 -13.09 8.96
N ILE A 192 7.98 -14.30 9.05
CA ILE A 192 9.26 -14.68 8.42
C ILE A 192 9.18 -14.43 6.91
N GLU A 193 8.13 -14.91 6.25
CA GLU A 193 7.90 -14.71 4.82
C GLU A 193 7.85 -13.23 4.45
N GLY A 194 7.12 -12.41 5.21
CA GLY A 194 7.03 -10.98 4.98
C GLY A 194 8.39 -10.25 5.13
N VAL A 195 9.21 -10.63 6.11
CA VAL A 195 10.56 -10.08 6.28
C VAL A 195 11.47 -10.46 5.11
N LEU A 196 11.44 -11.72 4.67
CA LEU A 196 12.23 -12.21 3.55
C LEU A 196 11.83 -11.53 2.23
N GLU A 197 10.54 -11.34 1.99
CA GLU A 197 10.04 -10.64 0.82
C GLU A 197 10.46 -9.17 0.80
N HIS A 198 10.30 -8.47 1.93
CA HIS A 198 10.76 -7.09 2.07
C HIS A 198 12.27 -6.97 1.82
N HIS A 199 13.07 -7.87 2.40
CA HIS A 199 14.52 -7.91 2.17
C HIS A 199 14.84 -8.09 0.68
N LYS A 200 14.15 -9.02 0.00
CA LYS A 200 14.32 -9.26 -1.44
C LYS A 200 14.05 -8.00 -2.24
N ILE A 201 12.88 -7.36 -2.05
CA ILE A 201 12.49 -6.15 -2.78
C ILE A 201 13.50 -5.02 -2.55
N THR A 202 13.89 -4.75 -1.31
CA THR A 202 14.79 -3.65 -0.99
C THR A 202 16.21 -3.87 -1.49
N ASN A 203 16.67 -5.12 -1.59
CA ASN A 203 18.02 -5.44 -2.09
C ASN A 203 18.07 -5.67 -3.62
N THR A 204 16.95 -5.76 -4.31
CA THR A 204 16.92 -5.90 -5.77
C THR A 204 16.40 -4.65 -6.45
N GLU A 205 15.19 -4.22 -6.11
CA GLU A 205 14.48 -3.17 -6.82
C GLU A 205 14.80 -1.76 -6.30
N LEU A 206 15.14 -1.63 -5.01
CA LEU A 206 15.34 -0.35 -4.33
C LEU A 206 16.79 -0.09 -3.89
N LEU A 207 17.74 -0.90 -4.31
CA LEU A 207 19.13 -0.88 -3.83
C LEU A 207 19.78 0.51 -3.89
N ASP A 208 19.46 1.31 -4.92
CA ASP A 208 20.06 2.64 -5.13
C ASP A 208 19.47 3.74 -4.25
N VAL A 209 18.25 3.57 -3.76
CA VAL A 209 17.47 4.62 -3.08
C VAL A 209 17.12 4.29 -1.65
N TRP A 210 17.10 3.01 -1.29
CA TRP A 210 16.70 2.53 0.02
C TRP A 210 17.64 1.44 0.52
N LYS A 211 18.26 1.65 1.68
CA LYS A 211 19.17 0.67 2.32
C LYS A 211 18.78 0.49 3.78
N PRO A 212 17.60 -0.11 4.06
CA PRO A 212 17.15 -0.30 5.44
C PRO A 212 17.93 -1.39 6.17
N TRP A 213 18.60 -2.28 5.41
CA TRP A 213 19.40 -3.37 5.93
C TRP A 213 20.87 -2.96 5.96
N ASN A 214 21.43 -2.95 7.16
CA ASN A 214 22.87 -2.81 7.30
C ASN A 214 23.51 -4.15 6.91
N THR A 215 24.32 -4.15 5.89
CA THR A 215 25.15 -5.28 5.48
C THR A 215 26.46 -5.27 6.24
#